data_81b7da957a45376e2971218b22b84617
#
_entry.id   81b7da957a45376e2971218b22b84617
#
_cell.length_a   1.000
_cell.length_b   1.000
_cell.length_c   1.000
_cell.angle_alpha   90.00
_cell.angle_beta   90.00
_cell.angle_gamma   90.00
#
_symmetry.space_group_name_H-M   'P 1'
#
loop_
_entity.id
_entity.type
_entity.pdbx_description
1 polymer ?
#
loop_
_entity_poly.entity_id
_entity_poly.type
_entity_poly.pdbx_seq_one_letter_code
_entity_poly.pdbx_strand_id
1 'polypeptide(L)'
;MSDSSPSANSCTIRPFDAGDRRAFLSLYEQVFDRERSAEWFRWRFEESPYVDHVPIVVADDGGEIVGCRSFFPLEVRVGGADRLALQPCDTMVHPDYRGQGLFSRMNAVAVDRYTDGDPAFCFNFPNDNAKPGNRKHGWKEIGTFPVYYRPQDPIGSAAKLTGGEGDDEDGDDGGGRGANEATTGAGGTEVEAGADDAWLDLGTDTDVDLELPFGDAADDGGVVDAIGNAITSSQEAGDQLLTDSPDALAIERFETPPADVLESIHRRAMPDGIHAARTAEFYRWRFANPARSYAAYVATRDGEAVAALVCSPVDDRLRIVETLPRDVDAESTAVDYLVAATLLDRSERNYVTAFGETLPSPIRYRFYPDTRFPLSTLIRPTARTLFARDLDGGVGIESTDASDWALSRLDLDTA
;
A
#
# COMPACT_ATOMS: atom_id res chain seq x y z
N MET A 1 -38.56 -7.36 26.26
CA MET A 1 -37.19 -7.54 25.80
C MET A 1 -36.60 -6.14 25.75
N SER A 2 -35.72 -5.82 26.66
CA SER A 2 -35.09 -4.50 26.74
C SER A 2 -34.10 -4.43 25.60
N ASP A 3 -34.42 -3.62 24.61
CA ASP A 3 -33.52 -3.26 23.51
C ASP A 3 -32.48 -2.32 24.12
N SER A 4 -31.41 -2.91 24.66
CA SER A 4 -30.25 -2.13 25.15
C SER A 4 -29.43 -1.79 23.94
N SER A 5 -29.37 -0.53 23.58
CA SER A 5 -28.44 -0.06 22.54
C SER A 5 -27.02 -0.53 22.86
N PRO A 6 -26.23 -0.95 21.84
CA PRO A 6 -24.86 -1.39 22.05
C PRO A 6 -24.02 -0.29 22.73
N SER A 7 -23.22 -0.66 23.72
CA SER A 7 -22.43 0.29 24.51
C SER A 7 -20.97 -0.12 24.55
N ALA A 8 -20.10 0.72 24.02
CA ALA A 8 -18.66 0.50 24.08
C ALA A 8 -18.13 0.41 25.53
N ASN A 9 -18.82 0.98 26.51
CA ASN A 9 -18.38 0.93 27.92
C ASN A 9 -18.41 -0.49 28.52
N SER A 10 -19.22 -1.41 27.98
CA SER A 10 -19.26 -2.82 28.39
C SER A 10 -18.15 -3.65 27.75
N CYS A 11 -17.52 -3.18 26.69
CA CYS A 11 -16.50 -3.95 25.95
C CYS A 11 -15.22 -4.13 26.78
N THR A 12 -14.69 -5.34 26.79
CA THR A 12 -13.36 -5.66 27.31
C THR A 12 -12.33 -5.50 26.19
N ILE A 13 -11.26 -4.74 26.44
CA ILE A 13 -10.15 -4.63 25.52
C ILE A 13 -9.08 -5.63 25.93
N ARG A 14 -8.71 -6.53 25.01
CA ARG A 14 -7.78 -7.62 25.29
C ARG A 14 -6.92 -7.99 24.07
N PRO A 15 -5.79 -8.68 24.26
CA PRO A 15 -5.07 -9.32 23.16
C PRO A 15 -5.97 -10.32 22.42
N PHE A 16 -5.65 -10.53 21.14
CA PHE A 16 -6.27 -11.53 20.28
C PHE A 16 -6.01 -12.95 20.83
N ASP A 17 -7.03 -13.79 20.76
CA ASP A 17 -6.95 -15.23 21.03
C ASP A 17 -7.20 -16.02 19.74
N ALA A 18 -6.66 -17.23 19.63
CA ALA A 18 -6.80 -18.07 18.44
C ALA A 18 -8.27 -18.36 18.06
N GLY A 19 -9.19 -18.28 19.03
CA GLY A 19 -10.63 -18.43 18.82
C GLY A 19 -11.27 -17.24 18.09
N ASP A 20 -10.63 -16.07 18.09
CA ASP A 20 -11.20 -14.82 17.56
C ASP A 20 -11.10 -14.71 16.03
N ARG A 21 -10.30 -15.56 15.36
CA ARG A 21 -10.04 -15.45 13.91
C ARG A 21 -11.31 -15.36 13.08
N ARG A 22 -12.31 -16.19 13.37
CA ARG A 22 -13.58 -16.19 12.62
C ARG A 22 -14.34 -14.87 12.82
N ALA A 23 -14.38 -14.37 14.04
CA ALA A 23 -15.04 -13.11 14.37
C ALA A 23 -14.30 -11.92 13.73
N PHE A 24 -12.96 -11.93 13.74
CA PHE A 24 -12.15 -10.95 13.04
C PHE A 24 -12.48 -10.89 11.53
N LEU A 25 -12.49 -12.04 10.84
CA LEU A 25 -12.79 -12.10 9.42
C LEU A 25 -14.21 -11.63 9.09
N SER A 26 -15.19 -11.98 9.94
CA SER A 26 -16.57 -11.51 9.80
C SER A 26 -16.68 -9.99 9.99
N LEU A 27 -15.98 -9.44 10.98
CA LEU A 27 -15.94 -7.99 11.21
C LEU A 27 -15.22 -7.27 10.06
N TYR A 28 -14.15 -7.89 9.51
CA TYR A 28 -13.42 -7.36 8.36
C TYR A 28 -14.34 -7.19 7.15
N GLU A 29 -15.11 -8.22 6.82
CA GLU A 29 -16.08 -8.18 5.72
C GLU A 29 -17.15 -7.09 5.95
N GLN A 30 -17.69 -6.98 7.17
CA GLN A 30 -18.70 -5.98 7.51
C GLN A 30 -18.20 -4.54 7.43
N VAL A 31 -16.93 -4.31 7.81
CA VAL A 31 -16.37 -2.94 7.87
C VAL A 31 -15.82 -2.48 6.52
N PHE A 32 -15.20 -3.40 5.76
CA PHE A 32 -14.50 -3.07 4.52
C PHE A 32 -15.21 -3.54 3.26
N ASP A 33 -16.40 -4.17 3.38
CA ASP A 33 -17.15 -4.77 2.26
C ASP A 33 -16.29 -5.71 1.40
N ARG A 34 -15.41 -6.46 2.08
CA ARG A 34 -14.41 -7.32 1.42
C ARG A 34 -14.15 -8.59 2.22
N GLU A 35 -14.36 -9.74 1.61
CA GLU A 35 -14.04 -11.03 2.20
C GLU A 35 -12.52 -11.29 2.21
N ARG A 36 -12.02 -11.87 3.32
CA ARG A 36 -10.65 -12.36 3.45
C ARG A 36 -10.65 -13.82 3.87
N SER A 37 -9.72 -14.59 3.28
CA SER A 37 -9.59 -16.01 3.60
C SER A 37 -8.84 -16.26 4.91
N ALA A 38 -9.04 -17.44 5.50
CA ALA A 38 -8.24 -17.88 6.64
C ALA A 38 -6.75 -18.02 6.30
N GLU A 39 -6.40 -18.29 5.05
CA GLU A 39 -5.01 -18.34 4.59
C GLU A 39 -4.37 -16.96 4.58
N TRP A 40 -5.11 -15.94 4.10
CA TRP A 40 -4.66 -14.56 4.18
C TRP A 40 -4.40 -14.13 5.63
N PHE A 41 -5.31 -14.48 6.56
CA PHE A 41 -5.13 -14.16 7.98
C PHE A 41 -3.88 -14.82 8.55
N ARG A 42 -3.66 -16.12 8.26
CA ARG A 42 -2.47 -16.84 8.73
C ARG A 42 -1.19 -16.20 8.21
N TRP A 43 -1.10 -15.98 6.90
CA TRP A 43 0.06 -15.32 6.30
C TRP A 43 0.35 -13.97 6.94
N ARG A 44 -0.70 -13.14 7.12
CA ARG A 44 -0.55 -11.76 7.56
C ARG A 44 -0.18 -11.63 9.03
N PHE A 45 -0.76 -12.45 9.90
CA PHE A 45 -0.70 -12.25 11.36
C PHE A 45 -0.11 -13.42 12.14
N GLU A 46 -0.25 -14.67 11.68
CA GLU A 46 0.20 -15.85 12.42
C GLU A 46 1.57 -16.37 11.94
N GLU A 47 1.90 -16.17 10.67
CA GLU A 47 3.13 -16.66 10.04
C GLU A 47 4.20 -15.57 9.87
N SER A 48 4.01 -14.40 10.52
CA SER A 48 5.02 -13.35 10.51
C SER A 48 6.29 -13.84 11.22
N PRO A 49 7.49 -13.72 10.60
CA PRO A 49 8.72 -14.20 11.22
C PRO A 49 9.26 -13.30 12.33
N TYR A 50 8.61 -12.16 12.61
CA TYR A 50 9.15 -11.11 13.47
C TYR A 50 8.57 -11.08 14.87
N VAL A 51 7.44 -11.75 15.10
CA VAL A 51 6.76 -11.79 16.40
C VAL A 51 6.24 -13.21 16.65
N ASP A 52 6.19 -13.61 17.93
CA ASP A 52 5.73 -14.92 18.39
C ASP A 52 4.25 -14.94 18.79
N HIS A 53 3.53 -13.86 18.53
CA HIS A 53 2.12 -13.70 18.87
C HIS A 53 1.38 -12.99 17.72
N VAL A 54 0.05 -13.14 17.71
CA VAL A 54 -0.81 -12.39 16.79
C VAL A 54 -0.86 -10.91 17.23
N PRO A 55 -0.37 -9.97 16.41
CA PRO A 55 -0.22 -8.56 16.81
C PRO A 55 -1.54 -7.79 16.67
N ILE A 56 -2.58 -8.25 17.35
CA ILE A 56 -3.93 -7.69 17.34
C ILE A 56 -4.44 -7.48 18.76
N VAL A 57 -5.09 -6.34 18.99
CA VAL A 57 -5.89 -6.04 20.17
C VAL A 57 -7.36 -5.98 19.75
N VAL A 58 -8.24 -6.63 20.49
CA VAL A 58 -9.67 -6.71 20.18
C VAL A 58 -10.52 -6.01 21.24
N ALA A 59 -11.67 -5.50 20.81
CA ALA A 59 -12.76 -5.06 21.67
C ALA A 59 -13.83 -6.15 21.66
N ASP A 60 -14.05 -6.77 22.82
CA ASP A 60 -14.95 -7.90 23.04
C ASP A 60 -16.17 -7.45 23.86
N ASP A 61 -17.36 -7.53 23.29
CA ASP A 61 -18.63 -7.27 23.97
C ASP A 61 -19.36 -8.59 24.27
N GLY A 62 -18.98 -9.23 25.39
CA GLY A 62 -19.62 -10.45 25.84
C GLY A 62 -19.41 -11.67 24.94
N GLY A 63 -18.30 -11.75 24.21
CA GLY A 63 -17.95 -12.84 23.30
C GLY A 63 -18.12 -12.48 21.81
N GLU A 64 -18.58 -11.27 21.50
CA GLU A 64 -18.64 -10.71 20.16
C GLU A 64 -17.50 -9.71 19.95
N ILE A 65 -16.70 -9.89 18.89
CA ILE A 65 -15.62 -8.96 18.55
C ILE A 65 -16.22 -7.80 17.76
N VAL A 66 -16.24 -6.62 18.37
CA VAL A 66 -16.83 -5.40 17.82
C VAL A 66 -15.79 -4.37 17.41
N GLY A 67 -14.51 -4.65 17.64
CA GLY A 67 -13.40 -3.81 17.20
C GLY A 67 -12.08 -4.55 17.21
N CYS A 68 -11.18 -4.14 16.33
CA CYS A 68 -9.81 -4.66 16.25
C CYS A 68 -8.81 -3.53 15.96
N ARG A 69 -7.65 -3.60 16.59
CA ARG A 69 -6.47 -2.79 16.30
C ARG A 69 -5.34 -3.72 15.97
N SER A 70 -4.95 -3.77 14.72
CA SER A 70 -3.96 -4.72 14.19
C SER A 70 -2.68 -4.00 13.82
N PHE A 71 -1.59 -4.77 13.79
CA PHE A 71 -0.28 -4.30 13.37
C PHE A 71 0.36 -5.30 12.44
N PHE A 72 1.16 -4.78 11.50
CA PHE A 72 1.99 -5.55 10.60
C PHE A 72 3.44 -5.37 11.01
N PRO A 73 4.09 -6.38 11.60
CA PRO A 73 5.45 -6.27 12.09
C PRO A 73 6.46 -6.42 10.96
N LEU A 74 7.53 -5.64 11.02
CA LEU A 74 8.68 -5.74 10.13
C LEU A 74 9.98 -5.51 10.90
N GLU A 75 11.01 -6.24 10.57
CA GLU A 75 12.37 -5.87 10.94
C GLU A 75 12.87 -4.81 9.96
N VAL A 76 13.28 -3.65 10.48
CA VAL A 76 13.69 -2.47 9.71
C VAL A 76 15.10 -2.08 10.10
N ARG A 77 15.94 -1.87 9.09
CA ARG A 77 17.32 -1.41 9.29
C ARG A 77 17.35 0.09 9.44
N VAL A 78 17.87 0.54 10.60
CA VAL A 78 18.00 1.96 10.96
C VAL A 78 19.40 2.18 11.53
N GLY A 79 20.17 3.09 10.94
CA GLY A 79 21.52 3.42 11.44
C GLY A 79 22.48 2.22 11.48
N GLY A 80 22.30 1.25 10.57
CA GLY A 80 23.11 0.04 10.48
C GLY A 80 22.72 -1.10 11.43
N ALA A 81 21.64 -0.95 12.21
CA ALA A 81 21.10 -1.98 13.10
C ALA A 81 19.66 -2.35 12.70
N ASP A 82 19.32 -3.62 12.81
CA ASP A 82 17.98 -4.10 12.56
C ASP A 82 17.12 -3.90 13.82
N ARG A 83 15.91 -3.37 13.65
CA ARG A 83 14.96 -3.03 14.70
C ARG A 83 13.56 -3.51 14.32
N LEU A 84 12.83 -4.08 15.26
CA LEU A 84 11.42 -4.37 15.06
C LEU A 84 10.64 -3.07 14.96
N ALA A 85 9.83 -2.94 13.93
CA ALA A 85 8.88 -1.86 13.72
C ALA A 85 7.48 -2.40 13.47
N LEU A 86 6.47 -1.63 13.81
CA LEU A 86 5.07 -1.98 13.57
C LEU A 86 4.42 -1.01 12.60
N GLN A 87 3.66 -1.54 11.64
CA GLN A 87 2.74 -0.77 10.83
C GLN A 87 1.32 -1.00 11.34
N PRO A 88 0.65 0.01 11.91
CA PRO A 88 -0.78 -0.08 12.18
C PRO A 88 -1.55 -0.36 10.89
N CYS A 89 -2.38 -1.39 10.91
CA CYS A 89 -3.16 -1.84 9.76
C CYS A 89 -4.52 -2.39 10.20
N ASP A 90 -5.43 -2.58 9.26
CA ASP A 90 -6.70 -3.30 9.46
C ASP A 90 -7.44 -2.91 10.74
N THR A 91 -7.49 -1.60 11.06
CA THR A 91 -8.20 -1.09 12.24
C THR A 91 -9.70 -1.05 11.96
N MET A 92 -10.49 -1.69 12.79
CA MET A 92 -11.93 -1.86 12.60
C MET A 92 -12.71 -1.52 13.86
N VAL A 93 -13.87 -0.87 13.69
CA VAL A 93 -14.92 -0.78 14.72
C VAL A 93 -16.26 -0.98 14.04
N HIS A 94 -17.04 -1.92 14.58
CA HIS A 94 -18.39 -2.19 14.10
C HIS A 94 -19.21 -0.90 14.04
N PRO A 95 -20.01 -0.65 12.96
CA PRO A 95 -20.74 0.60 12.79
C PRO A 95 -21.56 1.05 14.01
N ASP A 96 -22.23 0.11 14.69
CA ASP A 96 -23.07 0.41 15.86
C ASP A 96 -22.29 0.81 17.11
N TYR A 97 -20.98 0.61 17.13
CA TYR A 97 -20.08 0.95 18.24
C TYR A 97 -19.17 2.14 17.93
N ARG A 98 -19.32 2.76 16.75
CA ARG A 98 -18.59 3.98 16.40
C ARG A 98 -19.02 5.17 17.26
N GLY A 99 -18.18 6.19 17.39
CA GLY A 99 -18.48 7.37 18.21
C GLY A 99 -18.33 7.18 19.71
N GLN A 100 -17.88 6.00 20.17
CA GLN A 100 -17.86 5.63 21.59
C GLN A 100 -16.45 5.44 22.16
N GLY A 101 -15.42 5.87 21.45
CA GLY A 101 -14.03 5.88 21.92
C GLY A 101 -13.33 4.51 21.94
N LEU A 102 -13.88 3.47 21.29
CA LEU A 102 -13.26 2.13 21.25
C LEU A 102 -11.86 2.14 20.62
N PHE A 103 -11.68 2.91 19.53
CA PHE A 103 -10.36 3.06 18.91
C PHE A 103 -9.31 3.52 19.93
N SER A 104 -9.58 4.62 20.63
CA SER A 104 -8.64 5.19 21.61
C SER A 104 -8.30 4.20 22.72
N ARG A 105 -9.29 3.42 23.18
CA ARG A 105 -9.10 2.38 24.19
C ARG A 105 -8.23 1.24 23.68
N MET A 106 -8.52 0.71 22.47
CA MET A 106 -7.69 -0.33 21.83
C MET A 106 -6.26 0.16 21.57
N ASN A 107 -6.13 1.40 21.08
CA ASN A 107 -4.82 1.98 20.83
C ASN A 107 -4.01 2.17 22.12
N ALA A 108 -4.64 2.58 23.23
CA ALA A 108 -3.98 2.71 24.52
C ALA A 108 -3.42 1.36 25.01
N VAL A 109 -4.22 0.29 24.92
CA VAL A 109 -3.78 -1.07 25.29
C VAL A 109 -2.66 -1.57 24.36
N ALA A 110 -2.75 -1.28 23.08
CA ALA A 110 -1.72 -1.66 22.11
C ALA A 110 -0.39 -0.92 22.37
N VAL A 111 -0.45 0.39 22.61
CA VAL A 111 0.74 1.19 22.94
C VAL A 111 1.37 0.70 24.25
N ASP A 112 0.57 0.51 25.31
CA ASP A 112 1.06 -0.01 26.60
C ASP A 112 1.77 -1.37 26.43
N ARG A 113 1.21 -2.26 25.62
CA ARG A 113 1.81 -3.58 25.34
C ARG A 113 3.19 -3.49 24.68
N TYR A 114 3.41 -2.48 23.84
CA TYR A 114 4.62 -2.35 23.01
C TYR A 114 5.57 -1.24 23.49
N THR A 115 5.25 -0.53 24.55
CA THR A 115 6.08 0.57 25.04
C THR A 115 7.38 0.09 25.71
N ASP A 116 7.34 -0.99 26.49
CA ASP A 116 8.45 -1.46 27.32
C ASP A 116 9.33 -2.53 26.67
N GLY A 117 9.38 -2.61 25.32
CA GLY A 117 10.13 -3.67 24.65
C GLY A 117 10.41 -3.41 23.17
N ASP A 118 10.69 -4.46 22.43
CA ASP A 118 10.52 -4.43 20.99
C ASP A 118 9.02 -4.33 20.68
N PRO A 119 8.59 -3.43 19.79
CA PRO A 119 9.28 -2.72 18.72
C PRO A 119 9.85 -1.35 19.13
N ALA A 120 10.82 -0.87 18.34
CA ALA A 120 11.46 0.42 18.55
C ALA A 120 10.61 1.62 18.10
N PHE A 121 9.78 1.43 17.04
CA PHE A 121 8.96 2.50 16.48
C PHE A 121 7.77 1.95 15.68
N CYS A 122 6.84 2.86 15.38
CA CYS A 122 5.75 2.62 14.44
C CYS A 122 5.88 3.53 13.22
N PHE A 123 5.42 3.06 12.04
CA PHE A 123 5.29 3.87 10.83
C PHE A 123 4.10 3.40 9.99
N ASN A 124 3.48 4.31 9.25
CA ASN A 124 2.41 3.98 8.30
C ASN A 124 2.21 5.07 7.25
N PHE A 125 1.37 4.76 6.26
CA PHE A 125 0.91 5.67 5.24
C PHE A 125 -0.61 5.88 5.40
N PRO A 126 -1.04 6.75 6.33
CA PRO A 126 -2.45 6.96 6.61
C PRO A 126 -3.16 7.63 5.45
N ASN A 127 -4.44 7.30 5.25
CA ASN A 127 -5.31 8.08 4.38
C ASN A 127 -5.59 9.48 4.99
N ASP A 128 -6.26 10.35 4.22
CA ASP A 128 -6.49 11.73 4.64
C ASP A 128 -7.36 11.83 5.89
N ASN A 129 -8.28 10.90 6.11
CA ASN A 129 -9.13 10.85 7.30
C ASN A 129 -8.34 10.49 8.56
N ALA A 130 -7.30 9.67 8.43
CA ALA A 130 -6.47 9.21 9.54
C ALA A 130 -5.37 10.20 9.95
N LYS A 131 -4.89 11.04 9.02
CA LYS A 131 -3.80 12.01 9.27
C LYS A 131 -4.01 12.93 10.48
N PRO A 132 -5.22 13.58 10.66
CA PRO A 132 -5.43 14.44 11.82
C PRO A 132 -5.23 13.73 13.13
N GLY A 133 -5.66 12.51 13.18
CA GLY A 133 -5.52 11.76 14.36
C GLY A 133 -4.13 11.23 14.61
N ASN A 134 -3.38 10.76 13.64
CA ASN A 134 -1.98 10.44 13.84
C ASN A 134 -1.26 11.63 14.50
N ARG A 135 -1.50 12.86 14.00
CA ARG A 135 -0.95 14.08 14.62
C ARG A 135 -1.41 14.26 16.07
N LYS A 136 -2.70 14.05 16.38
CA LYS A 136 -3.24 14.15 17.75
C LYS A 136 -2.56 13.15 18.71
N HIS A 137 -2.19 11.97 18.21
CA HIS A 137 -1.50 10.93 19.01
C HIS A 137 0.04 11.01 18.93
N GLY A 138 0.60 12.14 18.51
CA GLY A 138 2.03 12.40 18.57
C GLY A 138 2.84 11.85 17.42
N TRP A 139 2.21 11.32 16.36
CA TRP A 139 2.93 10.89 15.17
C TRP A 139 3.47 12.09 14.39
N LYS A 140 4.66 11.94 13.85
CA LYS A 140 5.31 12.94 13.01
C LYS A 140 5.12 12.60 11.54
N GLU A 141 4.84 13.62 10.77
CA GLU A 141 4.84 13.56 9.32
C GLU A 141 6.29 13.61 8.84
N ILE A 142 6.73 12.56 8.17
CA ILE A 142 8.11 12.38 7.69
C ILE A 142 8.25 12.96 6.29
N GLY A 143 7.29 12.69 5.41
CA GLY A 143 7.29 13.19 4.05
C GLY A 143 6.39 12.39 3.12
N THR A 144 6.31 12.82 1.86
CA THR A 144 5.46 12.22 0.84
C THR A 144 6.28 11.43 -0.16
N PHE A 145 5.85 10.20 -0.44
CA PHE A 145 6.48 9.28 -1.38
C PHE A 145 5.72 9.27 -2.70
N PRO A 146 6.37 9.52 -3.84
CA PRO A 146 5.71 9.51 -5.13
C PRO A 146 5.39 8.11 -5.61
N VAL A 147 4.36 8.01 -6.44
CA VAL A 147 4.15 6.87 -7.32
C VAL A 147 4.50 7.28 -8.74
N TYR A 148 5.28 6.46 -9.40
CA TYR A 148 5.69 6.65 -10.77
C TYR A 148 4.80 5.79 -11.67
N TYR A 149 4.32 6.37 -12.76
CA TYR A 149 3.41 5.75 -13.72
C TYR A 149 4.06 5.64 -15.09
N ARG A 150 3.82 4.53 -15.76
CA ARG A 150 4.17 4.35 -17.16
C ARG A 150 2.98 3.74 -17.91
N PRO A 151 2.27 4.50 -18.75
CA PRO A 151 1.29 3.97 -19.67
C PRO A 151 1.95 3.00 -20.67
N GLN A 152 1.31 1.85 -20.93
CA GLN A 152 1.74 0.93 -22.01
C GLN A 152 0.75 0.98 -23.18
N ASP A 153 -0.53 1.26 -22.90
CA ASP A 153 -1.52 1.66 -23.87
C ASP A 153 -1.93 3.12 -23.61
N PRO A 154 -1.43 4.09 -24.41
CA PRO A 154 -1.73 5.51 -24.20
C PRO A 154 -3.22 5.84 -24.33
N ILE A 155 -3.95 5.16 -25.23
CA ILE A 155 -5.37 5.44 -25.51
C ILE A 155 -6.23 4.82 -24.40
N GLY A 156 -6.03 3.54 -24.10
CA GLY A 156 -6.76 2.86 -23.03
C GLY A 156 -6.45 3.41 -21.64
N SER A 157 -5.18 3.79 -21.41
CA SER A 157 -4.77 4.43 -20.14
C SER A 157 -5.37 5.82 -19.96
N ALA A 158 -5.43 6.64 -21.02
CA ALA A 158 -6.02 7.97 -20.97
C ALA A 158 -7.54 7.88 -20.70
N ALA A 159 -8.26 6.98 -21.39
CA ALA A 159 -9.68 6.77 -21.18
C ALA A 159 -10.00 6.34 -19.74
N LYS A 160 -9.21 5.43 -19.14
CA LYS A 160 -9.39 4.99 -17.76
C LYS A 160 -8.92 6.02 -16.73
N LEU A 161 -7.85 6.77 -17.01
CA LEU A 161 -7.39 7.86 -16.18
C LEU A 161 -8.37 9.04 -16.15
N THR A 162 -9.27 9.14 -17.13
CA THR A 162 -10.27 10.21 -17.23
C THR A 162 -11.71 9.76 -16.92
N GLY A 163 -11.91 8.50 -16.48
CA GLY A 163 -13.23 8.01 -16.05
C GLY A 163 -14.23 7.76 -17.17
N GLY A 164 -13.77 7.57 -18.42
CA GLY A 164 -14.62 7.21 -19.54
C GLY A 164 -14.93 5.70 -19.54
N GLU A 165 -15.95 5.24 -18.84
CA GLU A 165 -16.60 3.98 -19.15
C GLU A 165 -17.32 4.14 -20.49
N GLY A 166 -16.83 3.47 -21.53
CA GLY A 166 -17.60 3.26 -22.76
C GLY A 166 -18.69 2.26 -22.46
N ASP A 167 -19.93 2.72 -22.42
CA ASP A 167 -21.12 1.88 -22.51
C ASP A 167 -21.08 1.11 -23.83
N ASP A 168 -20.72 -0.16 -23.81
CA ASP A 168 -21.12 -1.09 -24.84
C ASP A 168 -22.55 -1.55 -24.55
N GLU A 169 -23.51 -0.86 -25.21
CA GLU A 169 -24.89 -1.31 -25.32
C GLU A 169 -24.91 -2.65 -26.06
N ASP A 170 -25.44 -3.67 -25.43
CA ASP A 170 -26.25 -4.68 -26.09
C ASP A 170 -27.24 -5.32 -25.10
N GLY A 171 -28.51 -4.96 -25.30
CA GLY A 171 -29.66 -5.84 -25.43
C GLY A 171 -30.37 -6.36 -24.18
N ASP A 172 -31.48 -5.71 -23.95
CA ASP A 172 -32.84 -6.30 -23.79
C ASP A 172 -33.41 -6.50 -22.37
N ASP A 173 -34.45 -5.68 -22.19
CA ASP A 173 -35.80 -5.89 -21.59
C ASP A 173 -35.98 -6.21 -20.10
N GLY A 174 -36.78 -5.33 -19.46
CA GLY A 174 -37.73 -5.76 -18.45
C GLY A 174 -37.90 -4.96 -17.16
N GLY A 175 -38.50 -3.78 -17.23
CA GLY A 175 -39.61 -3.38 -16.34
C GLY A 175 -39.38 -3.15 -14.82
N GLY A 176 -39.58 -1.91 -14.36
CA GLY A 176 -40.01 -1.69 -12.98
C GLY A 176 -39.80 -0.28 -12.43
N ARG A 177 -40.69 0.62 -12.70
CA ARG A 177 -40.79 1.97 -12.09
C ARG A 177 -40.99 1.91 -10.57
N GLY A 178 -40.30 2.78 -9.84
CA GLY A 178 -40.64 3.15 -8.48
C GLY A 178 -40.00 4.46 -8.07
N ALA A 179 -40.71 5.55 -8.37
CA ALA A 179 -40.41 6.87 -7.83
C ALA A 179 -40.62 6.89 -6.32
N ASN A 180 -39.74 7.58 -5.58
CA ASN A 180 -40.17 8.22 -4.34
C ASN A 180 -39.44 9.54 -4.09
N GLU A 181 -40.27 10.49 -3.77
CA GLU A 181 -40.04 11.92 -3.67
C GLU A 181 -39.18 12.33 -2.47
N ALA A 182 -38.49 13.42 -2.69
CA ALA A 182 -37.81 14.19 -1.65
C ALA A 182 -38.80 14.74 -0.62
N THR A 183 -38.46 14.65 0.66
CA THR A 183 -39.07 15.49 1.69
C THR A 183 -37.96 16.19 2.46
N THR A 184 -37.90 17.51 2.27
CA THR A 184 -37.17 18.47 3.10
C THR A 184 -37.80 18.54 4.49
N GLY A 185 -36.97 18.35 5.53
CA GLY A 185 -37.33 18.65 6.91
C GLY A 185 -36.13 19.18 7.67
N ALA A 186 -36.14 20.51 7.85
CA ALA A 186 -35.15 21.17 8.69
C ALA A 186 -35.49 20.94 10.18
N GLY A 187 -34.44 20.77 10.98
CA GLY A 187 -34.60 20.94 12.43
C GLY A 187 -33.65 20.14 13.29
N GLY A 188 -32.52 20.73 13.65
CA GLY A 188 -32.06 20.71 15.02
C GLY A 188 -31.14 19.63 15.52
N THR A 189 -30.07 20.13 16.03
CA THR A 189 -29.01 19.62 16.91
C THR A 189 -27.86 18.93 16.22
N GLU A 190 -26.85 19.74 15.93
CA GLU A 190 -25.46 19.30 15.83
C GLU A 190 -25.07 18.61 17.15
N VAL A 191 -25.11 17.29 17.14
CA VAL A 191 -24.33 16.51 18.06
C VAL A 191 -22.93 16.53 17.45
N GLU A 192 -21.99 17.24 18.07
CA GLU A 192 -20.57 17.10 17.81
C GLU A 192 -20.26 15.62 17.90
N ALA A 193 -20.16 14.95 16.74
CA ALA A 193 -19.57 13.63 16.66
C ALA A 193 -18.14 13.79 17.17
N GLY A 194 -17.85 13.13 18.30
CA GLY A 194 -16.56 13.27 18.96
C GLY A 194 -15.46 13.00 17.97
N ALA A 195 -14.48 13.89 17.90
CA ALA A 195 -13.33 13.87 16.99
C ALA A 195 -12.49 12.57 17.09
N ASP A 196 -12.86 11.65 17.95
CA ASP A 196 -12.16 10.41 18.23
C ASP A 196 -12.48 9.27 17.23
N ASP A 197 -13.55 9.36 16.46
CA ASP A 197 -13.99 8.27 15.56
C ASP A 197 -13.98 8.60 14.06
N ALA A 198 -13.56 9.78 13.68
CA ALA A 198 -13.32 10.14 12.28
C ALA A 198 -12.21 9.29 11.58
N TRP A 199 -11.59 8.37 12.34
CA TRP A 199 -10.51 7.46 11.94
C TRP A 199 -10.99 6.14 11.37
N LEU A 200 -12.25 5.80 11.60
CA LEU A 200 -12.77 4.44 11.41
C LEU A 200 -13.04 4.10 9.94
N ASP A 201 -12.88 5.09 9.08
CA ASP A 201 -12.85 4.89 7.63
C ASP A 201 -11.40 4.68 7.13
N LEU A 202 -10.66 3.87 7.89
CA LEU A 202 -9.33 3.38 7.51
C LEU A 202 -9.52 2.22 6.52
N GLY A 203 -9.95 2.54 5.29
CA GLY A 203 -9.77 1.63 4.19
C GLY A 203 -8.30 1.22 4.14
N THR A 204 -7.98 0.01 4.60
CA THR A 204 -6.64 -0.57 4.61
C THR A 204 -6.19 -0.95 3.22
N ASP A 205 -7.06 -0.86 2.25
CA ASP A 205 -6.72 -0.94 0.85
C ASP A 205 -6.45 0.46 0.31
N THR A 206 -5.20 0.87 0.40
CA THR A 206 -4.68 1.80 -0.59
C THR A 206 -4.45 1.08 -1.93
N ASP A 207 -5.29 0.13 -2.28
CA ASP A 207 -5.71 -0.08 -3.64
C ASP A 207 -6.52 1.16 -3.96
N VAL A 208 -5.82 2.14 -4.45
CA VAL A 208 -6.40 3.32 -5.01
C VAL A 208 -7.18 2.84 -6.22
N ASP A 209 -8.45 2.56 -6.03
CA ASP A 209 -9.38 2.79 -7.10
C ASP A 209 -9.20 4.25 -7.45
N LEU A 210 -8.70 4.48 -8.64
CA LEU A 210 -8.64 5.81 -9.24
C LEU A 210 -10.08 6.25 -9.52
N GLU A 211 -10.86 6.51 -8.46
CA GLU A 211 -12.04 7.35 -8.57
C GLU A 211 -11.55 8.77 -8.82
N LEU A 212 -11.42 9.08 -10.09
CA LEU A 212 -11.14 10.43 -10.54
C LEU A 212 -12.42 11.26 -10.34
N PRO A 213 -12.38 12.33 -9.57
CA PRO A 213 -13.53 13.20 -9.39
C PRO A 213 -13.64 14.17 -10.58
N PHE A 214 -13.97 13.67 -11.75
CA PHE A 214 -14.45 14.49 -12.85
C PHE A 214 -15.95 14.28 -13.01
N GLY A 215 -16.73 15.04 -12.23
CA GLY A 215 -18.07 15.37 -12.61
C GLY A 215 -18.03 16.27 -13.85
N ASP A 216 -18.84 15.92 -14.87
CA ASP A 216 -19.30 16.75 -15.99
C ASP A 216 -18.39 17.91 -16.43
N ALA A 217 -17.33 17.63 -17.16
CA ALA A 217 -16.73 18.54 -18.11
C ALA A 217 -16.78 17.87 -19.48
N ALA A 218 -17.87 18.06 -20.17
CA ALA A 218 -18.02 17.74 -21.56
C ALA A 218 -16.97 18.51 -22.39
N ASP A 219 -16.36 17.82 -23.34
CA ASP A 219 -15.73 18.38 -24.53
C ASP A 219 -14.26 18.86 -24.45
N ASP A 220 -13.35 18.04 -23.89
CA ASP A 220 -11.91 18.28 -24.02
C ASP A 220 -11.07 17.01 -24.31
N GLY A 221 -11.59 16.09 -25.10
CA GLY A 221 -10.84 14.90 -25.58
C GLY A 221 -9.45 15.23 -26.17
N GLY A 222 -9.32 16.42 -26.77
CA GLY A 222 -8.07 16.88 -27.37
C GLY A 222 -6.94 17.19 -26.37
N VAL A 223 -7.25 17.58 -25.15
CA VAL A 223 -6.24 17.89 -24.12
C VAL A 223 -5.71 16.61 -23.49
N VAL A 224 -6.57 15.64 -23.26
CA VAL A 224 -6.20 14.31 -22.71
C VAL A 224 -5.33 13.53 -23.68
N ASP A 225 -5.69 13.53 -24.97
CA ASP A 225 -4.89 12.94 -26.04
C ASP A 225 -3.54 13.63 -26.21
N ALA A 226 -3.49 14.95 -26.11
CA ALA A 226 -2.25 15.72 -26.19
C ALA A 226 -1.30 15.42 -25.01
N ILE A 227 -1.86 15.27 -23.81
CA ILE A 227 -1.10 14.92 -22.59
C ILE A 227 -0.60 13.47 -22.66
N GLY A 228 -1.46 12.52 -23.04
CA GLY A 228 -1.08 11.12 -23.25
C GLY A 228 0.05 10.99 -24.28
N ASN A 229 -0.08 11.66 -25.42
CA ASN A 229 0.94 11.66 -26.46
C ASN A 229 2.25 12.34 -26.02
N ALA A 230 2.21 13.41 -25.22
CA ALA A 230 3.41 14.07 -24.71
C ALA A 230 4.17 13.18 -23.72
N ILE A 231 3.47 12.48 -22.84
CA ILE A 231 4.07 11.52 -21.90
C ILE A 231 4.69 10.36 -22.68
N THR A 232 3.95 9.76 -23.61
CA THR A 232 4.41 8.62 -24.41
C THR A 232 5.62 9.00 -25.28
N SER A 233 5.59 10.14 -25.95
CA SER A 233 6.72 10.59 -26.80
C SER A 233 7.99 10.86 -26.00
N SER A 234 7.86 11.36 -24.75
CA SER A 234 9.02 11.56 -23.88
C SER A 234 9.60 10.23 -23.37
N GLN A 235 8.76 9.22 -23.19
CA GLN A 235 9.15 7.88 -22.76
C GLN A 235 9.78 7.09 -23.89
N GLU A 236 9.23 7.15 -25.11
CA GLU A 236 9.81 6.53 -26.30
C GLU A 236 11.19 7.11 -26.65
N ALA A 237 11.36 8.43 -26.52
CA ALA A 237 12.66 9.07 -26.68
C ALA A 237 13.67 8.62 -25.62
N GLY A 238 13.23 8.42 -24.37
CA GLY A 238 14.04 7.84 -23.31
C GLY A 238 14.44 6.39 -23.62
N ASP A 239 13.51 5.58 -24.12
CA ASP A 239 13.75 4.18 -24.48
C ASP A 239 14.76 4.03 -25.62
N GLN A 240 14.72 4.94 -26.64
CA GLN A 240 15.66 4.94 -27.75
C GLN A 240 17.09 5.32 -27.35
N LEU A 241 17.25 6.15 -26.33
CA LEU A 241 18.56 6.58 -25.84
C LEU A 241 19.28 5.54 -24.98
N LEU A 242 18.56 4.53 -24.48
CA LEU A 242 19.05 3.57 -23.49
C LEU A 242 19.32 2.16 -24.06
N THR A 243 19.23 1.95 -25.40
CA THR A 243 19.28 0.63 -26.03
C THR A 243 20.69 0.22 -26.52
N ASP A 244 21.75 0.57 -25.82
CA ASP A 244 23.04 -0.07 -26.08
C ASP A 244 23.08 -1.42 -25.35
N SER A 245 23.10 -2.51 -26.13
CA SER A 245 23.17 -3.88 -25.61
C SER A 245 24.50 -4.13 -24.89
N PRO A 246 24.54 -4.32 -23.58
CA PRO A 246 25.77 -4.72 -22.94
C PRO A 246 26.06 -6.16 -23.28
N ASP A 247 27.27 -6.42 -23.77
CA ASP A 247 27.78 -7.77 -23.91
C ASP A 247 27.65 -8.51 -22.57
N ALA A 248 27.05 -9.73 -22.60
CA ALA A 248 27.01 -10.70 -21.51
C ALA A 248 25.93 -10.56 -20.41
N LEU A 249 24.86 -9.76 -20.55
CA LEU A 249 23.71 -9.87 -19.65
C LEU A 249 22.72 -10.92 -20.14
N ALA A 250 22.38 -11.89 -19.27
CA ALA A 250 21.26 -12.82 -19.47
C ALA A 250 20.13 -12.47 -18.50
N ILE A 251 18.88 -12.49 -18.98
CA ILE A 251 17.69 -12.27 -18.14
C ILE A 251 16.89 -13.55 -18.04
N GLU A 252 16.59 -13.95 -16.83
CA GLU A 252 15.73 -15.09 -16.52
C GLU A 252 14.50 -14.63 -15.77
N ARG A 253 13.32 -15.20 -16.12
CA ARG A 253 12.06 -14.94 -15.47
C ARG A 253 11.69 -16.12 -14.56
N PHE A 254 11.25 -15.78 -13.35
CA PHE A 254 10.79 -16.71 -12.32
C PHE A 254 9.33 -16.41 -11.96
N GLU A 255 8.48 -17.43 -12.00
CA GLU A 255 7.08 -17.33 -11.53
C GLU A 255 7.00 -17.28 -9.99
N THR A 256 8.01 -17.79 -9.30
CA THR A 256 8.18 -17.67 -7.86
C THR A 256 9.50 -16.93 -7.62
N PRO A 257 9.47 -15.72 -7.03
CA PRO A 257 10.69 -14.95 -6.81
C PRO A 257 11.73 -15.72 -6.00
N PRO A 258 12.98 -15.80 -6.47
CA PRO A 258 14.03 -16.61 -5.84
C PRO A 258 14.62 -15.89 -4.62
N ALA A 259 14.06 -16.11 -3.43
CA ALA A 259 14.37 -15.39 -2.21
C ALA A 259 15.86 -15.28 -1.86
N ASP A 260 16.61 -16.40 -2.00
CA ASP A 260 18.05 -16.43 -1.68
C ASP A 260 18.88 -15.59 -2.67
N VAL A 261 18.46 -15.55 -3.95
CA VAL A 261 19.10 -14.73 -4.98
C VAL A 261 18.83 -13.25 -4.70
N LEU A 262 17.59 -12.89 -4.37
CA LEU A 262 17.22 -11.50 -4.04
C LEU A 262 17.98 -10.99 -2.82
N GLU A 263 18.08 -11.79 -1.75
CA GLU A 263 18.90 -11.47 -0.58
C GLU A 263 20.36 -11.25 -0.97
N SER A 264 20.92 -12.11 -1.82
CA SER A 264 22.33 -11.99 -2.21
C SER A 264 22.61 -10.70 -2.99
N ILE A 265 21.71 -10.28 -3.88
CA ILE A 265 21.82 -9.03 -4.61
C ILE A 265 21.71 -7.85 -3.62
N HIS A 266 20.71 -7.86 -2.74
CA HIS A 266 20.51 -6.81 -1.74
C HIS A 266 21.75 -6.62 -0.84
N ARG A 267 22.33 -7.71 -0.33
CA ARG A 267 23.51 -7.64 0.55
C ARG A 267 24.76 -7.04 -0.11
N ARG A 268 24.90 -7.18 -1.43
CA ARG A 268 26.06 -6.60 -2.15
C ARG A 268 25.96 -5.10 -2.34
N ALA A 269 24.75 -4.57 -2.44
CA ALA A 269 24.49 -3.15 -2.63
C ALA A 269 23.32 -2.72 -1.74
N MET A 270 23.57 -2.78 -0.43
CA MET A 270 22.61 -2.40 0.60
C MET A 270 22.49 -0.87 0.64
N PRO A 271 21.27 -0.31 0.56
CA PRO A 271 21.11 1.14 0.68
C PRO A 271 21.43 1.63 2.08
N ASP A 272 21.92 2.85 2.18
CA ASP A 272 22.21 3.50 3.47
C ASP A 272 20.92 3.95 4.20
N GLY A 273 19.82 4.14 3.48
CA GLY A 273 18.54 4.61 4.02
C GLY A 273 17.81 3.56 4.86
N ILE A 274 16.77 4.01 5.55
CA ILE A 274 15.87 3.18 6.37
C ILE A 274 15.02 2.29 5.46
N HIS A 275 15.08 0.98 5.65
CA HIS A 275 14.37 -0.02 4.82
C HIS A 275 14.15 -1.32 5.60
N ALA A 276 13.18 -2.16 5.19
CA ALA A 276 13.02 -3.49 5.78
C ALA A 276 14.27 -4.34 5.58
N ALA A 277 14.65 -5.13 6.59
CA ALA A 277 15.74 -6.09 6.51
C ALA A 277 15.38 -7.18 5.47
N ARG A 278 16.05 -7.15 4.31
CA ARG A 278 15.75 -8.02 3.16
C ARG A 278 16.51 -9.33 3.22
N THR A 279 16.10 -10.16 4.16
CA THR A 279 16.57 -11.53 4.28
C THR A 279 15.81 -12.47 3.33
N ALA A 280 16.35 -13.66 3.08
CA ALA A 280 15.60 -14.66 2.33
C ALA A 280 14.28 -15.05 3.03
N GLU A 281 14.24 -15.01 4.37
CA GLU A 281 13.04 -15.26 5.16
C GLU A 281 11.98 -14.18 4.92
N PHE A 282 12.38 -12.89 4.93
CA PHE A 282 11.52 -11.78 4.54
C PHE A 282 10.89 -12.02 3.18
N TYR A 283 11.69 -12.31 2.15
CA TYR A 283 11.18 -12.52 0.80
C TYR A 283 10.25 -13.73 0.70
N ARG A 284 10.60 -14.87 1.33
CA ARG A 284 9.72 -16.04 1.33
C ARG A 284 8.37 -15.74 1.94
N TRP A 285 8.36 -15.05 3.09
CA TRP A 285 7.13 -14.67 3.75
C TRP A 285 6.32 -13.64 2.91
N ARG A 286 6.95 -12.58 2.42
CA ARG A 286 6.25 -11.56 1.63
C ARG A 286 5.62 -12.12 0.36
N PHE A 287 6.32 -12.98 -0.35
CA PHE A 287 5.82 -13.58 -1.59
C PHE A 287 4.87 -14.76 -1.37
N ALA A 288 4.68 -15.22 -0.14
CA ALA A 288 3.66 -16.20 0.22
C ALA A 288 2.26 -15.60 0.40
N ASN A 289 2.06 -14.29 0.14
CA ASN A 289 0.75 -13.63 0.22
C ASN A 289 -0.27 -14.34 -0.71
N PRO A 290 -1.31 -15.00 -0.15
CA PRO A 290 -2.25 -15.79 -0.97
C PRO A 290 -3.19 -14.91 -1.81
N ALA A 291 -3.28 -13.61 -1.51
CA ALA A 291 -4.08 -12.65 -2.27
C ALA A 291 -3.33 -12.01 -3.44
N ARG A 292 -2.06 -12.40 -3.69
CA ARG A 292 -1.20 -11.81 -4.73
C ARG A 292 -0.47 -12.89 -5.52
N SER A 293 -0.11 -12.56 -6.75
CA SER A 293 0.86 -13.30 -7.54
C SER A 293 2.05 -12.41 -7.86
N TYR A 294 3.21 -13.03 -8.01
CA TYR A 294 4.46 -12.32 -8.26
C TYR A 294 5.22 -12.97 -9.40
N ALA A 295 6.02 -12.19 -10.11
CA ALA A 295 7.03 -12.67 -11.03
C ALA A 295 8.32 -11.87 -10.82
N ALA A 296 9.46 -12.55 -10.85
CA ALA A 296 10.76 -11.92 -10.77
C ALA A 296 11.51 -12.04 -12.10
N TYR A 297 12.20 -10.98 -12.47
CA TYR A 297 13.16 -10.95 -13.57
C TYR A 297 14.54 -10.72 -12.95
N VAL A 298 15.48 -11.63 -13.23
CA VAL A 298 16.83 -11.59 -12.68
C VAL A 298 17.84 -11.45 -13.82
N ALA A 299 18.68 -10.44 -13.74
CA ALA A 299 19.79 -10.24 -14.65
C ALA A 299 21.05 -10.88 -14.08
N THR A 300 21.72 -11.68 -14.90
CA THR A 300 22.99 -12.33 -14.58
C THR A 300 24.10 -11.86 -15.51
N ARG A 301 25.30 -11.67 -14.95
CA ARG A 301 26.53 -11.36 -15.67
C ARG A 301 27.59 -12.35 -15.25
N ASP A 302 28.22 -13.04 -16.21
CA ASP A 302 29.23 -14.08 -15.94
C ASP A 302 28.75 -15.19 -14.97
N GLY A 303 27.46 -15.50 -15.01
CA GLY A 303 26.83 -16.49 -14.14
C GLY A 303 26.47 -15.99 -12.74
N GLU A 304 26.72 -14.72 -12.42
CA GLU A 304 26.35 -14.12 -11.14
C GLU A 304 25.11 -13.22 -11.31
N ALA A 305 24.11 -13.36 -10.43
CA ALA A 305 22.94 -12.50 -10.42
C ALA A 305 23.34 -11.11 -9.92
N VAL A 306 23.16 -10.08 -10.76
CA VAL A 306 23.61 -8.70 -10.48
C VAL A 306 22.46 -7.74 -10.20
N ALA A 307 21.27 -8.01 -10.77
CA ALA A 307 20.08 -7.18 -10.54
C ALA A 307 18.82 -8.03 -10.59
N ALA A 308 17.76 -7.54 -9.97
CA ALA A 308 16.43 -8.16 -10.01
C ALA A 308 15.31 -7.11 -9.98
N LEU A 309 14.21 -7.41 -10.64
CA LEU A 309 12.97 -6.67 -10.59
C LEU A 309 11.84 -7.65 -10.31
N VAL A 310 11.03 -7.37 -9.27
CA VAL A 310 9.86 -8.18 -8.94
C VAL A 310 8.61 -7.36 -9.19
N CYS A 311 7.64 -7.97 -9.88
CA CYS A 311 6.36 -7.34 -10.17
C CYS A 311 5.19 -8.20 -9.72
N SER A 312 4.05 -7.55 -9.50
CA SER A 312 2.75 -8.16 -9.16
C SER A 312 1.67 -7.57 -10.06
N PRO A 313 0.94 -8.40 -10.81
CA PRO A 313 -0.22 -7.95 -11.57
C PRO A 313 -1.38 -7.65 -10.60
N VAL A 314 -2.08 -6.56 -10.83
CA VAL A 314 -3.30 -6.17 -10.11
C VAL A 314 -4.25 -5.56 -11.13
N ASP A 315 -5.39 -6.20 -11.35
CA ASP A 315 -6.36 -5.84 -12.39
C ASP A 315 -5.67 -5.66 -13.75
N ASP A 316 -5.76 -4.49 -14.36
CA ASP A 316 -5.17 -4.14 -15.65
C ASP A 316 -3.79 -3.45 -15.54
N ARG A 317 -3.25 -3.32 -14.35
CA ARG A 317 -1.95 -2.72 -14.08
C ARG A 317 -0.90 -3.72 -13.60
N LEU A 318 0.35 -3.37 -13.81
CA LEU A 318 1.50 -4.07 -13.24
C LEU A 318 2.15 -3.19 -12.18
N ARG A 319 2.37 -3.74 -10.99
CA ARG A 319 3.12 -3.06 -9.93
C ARG A 319 4.55 -3.59 -9.88
N ILE A 320 5.53 -2.72 -9.97
CA ILE A 320 6.90 -3.04 -9.55
C ILE A 320 6.91 -2.98 -8.04
N VAL A 321 7.11 -4.12 -7.39
CA VAL A 321 7.06 -4.24 -5.92
C VAL A 321 8.44 -4.22 -5.30
N GLU A 322 9.47 -4.65 -6.05
CA GLU A 322 10.87 -4.60 -5.62
C GLU A 322 11.81 -4.39 -6.80
N THR A 323 12.87 -3.63 -6.59
CA THR A 323 13.95 -3.42 -7.55
C THR A 323 15.28 -3.51 -6.81
N LEU A 324 16.17 -4.36 -7.30
CA LEU A 324 17.49 -4.58 -6.72
C LEU A 324 18.58 -4.43 -7.79
N PRO A 325 19.73 -3.85 -7.46
CA PRO A 325 20.01 -3.16 -6.21
C PRO A 325 19.20 -1.88 -6.06
N ARG A 326 19.02 -1.42 -4.83
CA ARG A 326 18.32 -0.17 -4.52
C ARG A 326 19.27 1.03 -4.46
N ASP A 327 20.56 0.80 -4.43
CA ASP A 327 21.53 1.86 -4.67
C ASP A 327 21.35 2.37 -6.10
N VAL A 328 21.03 3.66 -6.21
CA VAL A 328 20.63 4.30 -7.47
C VAL A 328 21.68 4.24 -8.56
N ASP A 329 22.94 4.09 -8.23
CA ASP A 329 24.06 4.09 -9.20
C ASP A 329 24.63 2.70 -9.48
N ALA A 330 24.33 1.71 -8.60
CA ALA A 330 24.79 0.36 -8.78
C ALA A 330 23.96 -0.37 -9.85
N GLU A 331 24.63 -1.02 -10.80
CA GLU A 331 24.03 -1.89 -11.83
C GLU A 331 22.90 -1.23 -12.64
N SER A 332 22.94 0.10 -12.84
CA SER A 332 21.88 0.86 -13.54
C SER A 332 21.57 0.30 -14.92
N THR A 333 22.57 -0.17 -15.67
CA THR A 333 22.39 -0.81 -16.98
C THR A 333 21.60 -2.11 -16.85
N ALA A 334 21.93 -2.99 -15.89
CA ALA A 334 21.20 -4.25 -15.69
C ALA A 334 19.75 -3.99 -15.28
N VAL A 335 19.51 -3.02 -14.38
CA VAL A 335 18.16 -2.60 -14.00
C VAL A 335 17.38 -2.05 -15.19
N ASP A 336 18.00 -1.27 -16.07
CA ASP A 336 17.37 -0.73 -17.27
C ASP A 336 16.88 -1.84 -18.22
N TYR A 337 17.72 -2.87 -18.42
CA TYR A 337 17.34 -4.05 -19.20
C TYR A 337 16.21 -4.84 -18.57
N LEU A 338 16.23 -4.99 -17.26
CA LEU A 338 15.13 -5.65 -16.53
C LEU A 338 13.82 -4.90 -16.70
N VAL A 339 13.83 -3.57 -16.61
CA VAL A 339 12.64 -2.75 -16.84
C VAL A 339 12.15 -2.92 -18.27
N ALA A 340 13.04 -2.83 -19.28
CA ALA A 340 12.66 -3.01 -20.67
C ALA A 340 12.09 -4.41 -20.94
N ALA A 341 12.72 -5.47 -20.42
CA ALA A 341 12.25 -6.85 -20.57
C ALA A 341 10.87 -7.04 -19.90
N THR A 342 10.66 -6.48 -18.71
CA THR A 342 9.38 -6.55 -18.00
C THR A 342 8.27 -5.84 -18.76
N LEU A 343 8.54 -4.65 -19.31
CA LEU A 343 7.58 -3.88 -20.08
C LEU A 343 7.16 -4.62 -21.36
N LEU A 344 8.10 -5.30 -22.04
CA LEU A 344 7.82 -6.11 -23.22
C LEU A 344 7.01 -7.37 -22.89
N ASP A 345 7.42 -8.10 -21.84
CA ASP A 345 6.77 -9.34 -21.43
C ASP A 345 5.35 -9.12 -20.86
N ARG A 346 5.05 -7.92 -20.38
CA ARG A 346 3.78 -7.51 -19.78
C ARG A 346 3.09 -6.39 -20.53
N SER A 347 3.29 -6.33 -21.83
CA SER A 347 2.74 -5.28 -22.71
C SER A 347 1.20 -5.29 -22.77
N GLU A 348 0.55 -6.39 -22.35
CA GLU A 348 -0.90 -6.49 -22.24
C GLU A 348 -1.51 -5.66 -21.11
N ARG A 349 -0.69 -5.12 -20.18
CA ARG A 349 -1.15 -4.27 -19.09
C ARG A 349 -1.29 -2.83 -19.54
N ASN A 350 -2.33 -2.14 -19.09
CA ASN A 350 -2.58 -0.76 -19.50
C ASN A 350 -1.50 0.19 -19.01
N TYR A 351 -1.02 -0.01 -17.78
CA TYR A 351 0.05 0.79 -17.21
C TYR A 351 0.87 0.04 -16.16
N VAL A 352 2.07 0.53 -15.90
CA VAL A 352 2.97 0.02 -14.87
C VAL A 352 3.19 1.09 -13.82
N THR A 353 3.27 0.69 -12.56
CA THR A 353 3.53 1.60 -11.43
C THR A 353 4.74 1.16 -10.63
N ALA A 354 5.48 2.14 -10.10
CA ALA A 354 6.57 1.94 -9.15
C ALA A 354 6.43 2.93 -7.99
N PHE A 355 6.78 2.51 -6.78
CA PHE A 355 6.63 3.31 -5.56
C PHE A 355 7.97 3.59 -4.91
N GLY A 356 8.18 4.82 -4.45
CA GLY A 356 9.29 5.20 -3.57
C GLY A 356 10.05 6.43 -4.03
N GLU A 357 10.74 7.08 -3.10
CA GLU A 357 11.58 8.24 -3.34
C GLU A 357 12.92 7.83 -3.97
N THR A 358 13.48 6.70 -3.55
CA THR A 358 14.80 6.21 -3.92
C THR A 358 14.78 5.16 -5.03
N LEU A 359 13.95 5.35 -6.05
CA LEU A 359 13.91 4.46 -7.20
C LEU A 359 15.18 4.61 -8.05
N PRO A 360 15.71 3.50 -8.60
CA PRO A 360 16.82 3.54 -9.54
C PRO A 360 16.57 4.48 -10.72
N SER A 361 17.61 5.13 -11.20
CA SER A 361 17.55 6.08 -12.33
C SER A 361 16.79 5.55 -13.55
N PRO A 362 16.98 4.28 -14.00
CA PRO A 362 16.23 3.76 -15.14
C PRO A 362 14.70 3.80 -14.97
N ILE A 363 14.20 3.58 -13.76
CA ILE A 363 12.77 3.70 -13.48
C ILE A 363 12.35 5.16 -13.49
N ARG A 364 13.10 6.04 -12.83
CA ARG A 364 12.78 7.47 -12.76
C ARG A 364 12.77 8.16 -14.13
N TYR A 365 13.58 7.71 -15.07
CA TYR A 365 13.59 8.25 -16.43
C TYR A 365 12.49 7.67 -17.34
N ARG A 366 12.11 6.42 -17.12
CA ARG A 366 11.09 5.75 -17.94
C ARG A 366 9.66 5.94 -17.44
N PHE A 367 9.48 6.42 -16.20
CA PHE A 367 8.20 6.58 -15.55
C PHE A 367 7.98 8.03 -15.14
N TYR A 368 6.72 8.42 -15.03
CA TYR A 368 6.32 9.78 -14.68
C TYR A 368 5.74 9.83 -13.26
N PRO A 369 6.26 10.69 -12.35
CA PRO A 369 5.75 10.78 -10.98
C PRO A 369 4.41 11.51 -10.90
N ASP A 370 3.51 11.03 -10.05
CA ASP A 370 2.20 11.63 -9.76
C ASP A 370 2.27 13.03 -9.13
N THR A 371 3.42 13.39 -8.58
CA THR A 371 3.68 14.72 -7.99
C THR A 371 3.96 15.81 -9.01
N ARG A 372 4.12 15.48 -10.30
CA ARG A 372 4.41 16.45 -11.37
C ARG A 372 3.24 16.63 -12.33
N PHE A 373 3.08 17.85 -12.86
CA PHE A 373 2.18 18.11 -13.99
C PHE A 373 2.56 17.24 -15.19
N PRO A 374 1.65 16.57 -15.93
CA PRO A 374 0.17 16.72 -15.79
C PRO A 374 -0.47 15.80 -14.74
N LEU A 375 0.18 14.74 -14.28
CA LEU A 375 -0.43 13.75 -13.38
C LEU A 375 -0.90 14.37 -12.06
N SER A 376 -0.17 15.35 -11.51
CA SER A 376 -0.57 16.05 -10.28
C SER A 376 -1.91 16.81 -10.37
N THR A 377 -2.42 17.03 -11.58
CA THR A 377 -3.73 17.66 -11.82
C THR A 377 -4.80 16.66 -12.24
N LEU A 378 -4.41 15.54 -12.83
CA LEU A 378 -5.28 14.49 -13.34
C LEU A 378 -5.55 13.39 -12.30
N ILE A 379 -4.52 13.05 -11.56
CA ILE A 379 -4.59 12.07 -10.48
C ILE A 379 -4.54 12.88 -9.19
N ARG A 380 -5.56 12.74 -8.32
CA ARG A 380 -5.34 13.18 -6.95
C ARG A 380 -4.21 12.33 -6.42
N PRO A 381 -3.04 12.93 -6.09
CA PRO A 381 -2.00 12.16 -5.44
C PRO A 381 -2.68 11.61 -4.18
N THR A 382 -2.93 10.34 -4.12
CA THR A 382 -3.24 9.68 -2.86
C THR A 382 -1.95 9.79 -2.09
N ALA A 383 -1.82 10.94 -1.44
CA ALA A 383 -0.59 11.38 -0.85
C ALA A 383 -0.15 10.32 0.12
N ARG A 384 0.82 9.52 -0.31
CA ARG A 384 1.44 8.52 0.52
C ARG A 384 2.41 9.24 1.41
N THR A 385 1.82 9.97 2.34
CA THR A 385 2.56 10.66 3.38
C THR A 385 2.90 9.66 4.45
N LEU A 386 4.18 9.45 4.65
CA LEU A 386 4.71 8.62 5.72
C LEU A 386 4.58 9.36 7.05
N PHE A 387 3.99 8.69 8.03
CA PHE A 387 4.00 9.08 9.42
C PHE A 387 4.80 8.06 10.22
N ALA A 388 5.58 8.54 11.19
CA ALA A 388 6.33 7.68 12.09
C ALA A 388 6.24 8.18 13.53
N ARG A 389 6.45 7.28 14.48
CA ARG A 389 6.47 7.55 15.90
C ARG A 389 7.47 6.64 16.60
N ASP A 390 8.38 7.22 17.35
CA ASP A 390 9.25 6.47 18.27
C ASP A 390 8.42 5.85 19.40
N LEU A 391 8.78 4.66 19.81
CA LEU A 391 8.38 4.04 21.06
C LEU A 391 9.49 4.19 22.09
N ASP A 392 9.31 3.74 23.33
CA ASP A 392 10.30 3.91 24.38
C ASP A 392 11.66 3.30 23.98
N GLY A 393 12.72 4.07 24.17
CA GLY A 393 14.04 3.69 23.65
C GLY A 393 14.23 3.91 22.16
N GLY A 394 13.37 4.71 21.54
CA GLY A 394 13.32 4.95 20.11
C GLY A 394 14.65 5.33 19.47
N VAL A 395 14.68 5.18 18.15
CA VAL A 395 15.88 5.33 17.32
C VAL A 395 15.99 6.72 16.67
N GLY A 396 15.13 7.68 17.08
CA GLY A 396 15.09 9.02 16.53
C GLY A 396 14.37 9.10 15.18
N ILE A 397 13.44 8.16 14.90
CA ILE A 397 12.73 8.05 13.62
C ILE A 397 11.91 9.31 13.31
N GLU A 398 11.42 10.00 14.33
CA GLU A 398 10.65 11.23 14.21
C GLU A 398 11.46 12.43 13.70
N SER A 399 12.80 12.31 13.66
CA SER A 399 13.71 13.36 13.19
C SER A 399 14.20 13.12 11.76
N THR A 400 13.72 12.07 11.09
CA THR A 400 14.07 11.74 9.71
C THR A 400 13.16 12.46 8.72
N ASP A 401 13.56 12.48 7.45
CA ASP A 401 12.73 12.94 6.33
C ASP A 401 12.60 11.84 5.26
N ALA A 402 11.81 12.07 4.22
CA ALA A 402 11.53 11.07 3.20
C ALA A 402 12.79 10.56 2.48
N SER A 403 13.84 11.38 2.37
CA SER A 403 15.09 11.01 1.71
C SER A 403 15.95 10.04 2.53
N ASP A 404 15.70 9.96 3.84
CA ASP A 404 16.34 8.99 4.72
C ASP A 404 15.79 7.57 4.57
N TRP A 405 14.69 7.40 3.82
CA TRP A 405 13.98 6.13 3.69
C TRP A 405 14.11 5.53 2.30
N ALA A 406 14.64 4.32 2.22
CA ALA A 406 14.77 3.53 0.99
C ALA A 406 13.66 2.47 0.90
N LEU A 407 12.39 2.90 0.97
CA LEU A 407 11.24 2.01 0.93
C LEU A 407 10.91 1.53 -0.48
N SER A 408 10.50 0.28 -0.60
CA SER A 408 9.81 -0.28 -1.76
C SER A 408 8.35 -0.60 -1.43
N ARG A 409 7.61 -1.06 -2.42
CA ARG A 409 6.23 -1.52 -2.17
C ARG A 409 6.19 -2.69 -1.17
N LEU A 410 7.22 -3.55 -1.14
CA LEU A 410 7.29 -4.67 -0.20
C LEU A 410 7.44 -4.25 1.27
N ASP A 411 7.88 -3.03 1.55
CA ASP A 411 7.96 -2.53 2.93
C ASP A 411 6.58 -2.13 3.49
N LEU A 412 5.54 -2.06 2.63
CA LEU A 412 4.20 -1.66 3.03
C LEU A 412 3.36 -2.87 3.44
N ASP A 413 2.48 -2.67 4.40
CA ASP A 413 1.50 -3.67 4.84
C ASP A 413 0.52 -4.09 3.73
N THR A 414 0.37 -3.27 2.68
CA THR A 414 -0.53 -3.45 1.55
C THR A 414 0.10 -4.11 0.31
N ALA A 415 1.33 -4.58 0.39
CA ALA A 415 2.02 -5.19 -0.75
C ALA A 415 1.53 -6.60 -1.10
#